data_83462db70ed846233853b55708e90023
#
_entry.id   83462db70ed846233853b55708e90023
#
_cell.length_a   1.000
_cell.length_b   1.000
_cell.length_c   1.000
_cell.angle_alpha   90.00
_cell.angle_beta   90.00
_cell.angle_gamma   90.00
#
_symmetry.space_group_name_H-M   'P 1'
#
loop_
_entity.id
_entity.type
_entity.pdbx_description
1 polymer ?
#
loop_
_entity_poly.entity_id
_entity_poly.type
_entity_poly.pdbx_seq_one_letter_code
_entity_poly.pdbx_strand_id
1 'polypeptide(L)' 'MQGDAIAVSGTVSRLMPNMLVRVMLDNGHQVLAHVSGALRMRYLRIAPGDKVTVEISPLDLSRGRITARTR' A
#
# COMPACT_ATOMS: atom_id res chain seq x y z
N MET A 1 7.96 6.94 21.53
CA MET A 1 7.98 7.16 20.28
C MET A 1 7.03 6.35 19.55
N GLN A 2 6.47 6.79 18.63
CA GLN A 2 5.55 6.09 17.93
C GLN A 2 6.17 5.00 17.21
N GLY A 3 5.50 3.98 17.01
CA GLY A 3 6.01 2.87 16.31
C GLY A 3 6.43 3.24 14.92
N ASP A 4 7.47 2.65 14.46
CA ASP A 4 7.94 2.88 13.14
C ASP A 4 7.11 2.10 12.16
N ALA A 5 6.86 2.68 11.03
CA ALA A 5 6.18 1.97 9.97
C ALA A 5 7.09 0.89 9.41
N ILE A 6 6.51 -0.21 9.03
CA ILE A 6 7.23 -1.31 8.43
C ILE A 6 6.97 -1.28 6.94
N ALA A 7 8.02 -1.23 6.14
CA ALA A 7 7.87 -1.21 4.70
C ALA A 7 7.89 -2.64 4.17
N VAL A 8 6.86 -3.00 3.43
CA VAL A 8 6.69 -4.35 2.94
C VAL A 8 6.30 -4.30 1.46
N SER A 9 6.81 -5.23 0.69
CA SER A 9 6.44 -5.33 -0.71
C SER A 9 5.14 -6.09 -0.88
N GLY A 10 4.38 -5.71 -1.87
CA GLY A 10 3.16 -6.41 -2.18
C GLY A 10 2.72 -6.17 -3.61
N THR A 11 1.63 -6.79 -3.97
CA THR A 11 1.04 -6.66 -5.30
C THR A 11 -0.39 -6.18 -5.15
N VAL A 12 -0.75 -5.20 -5.96
CA VAL A 12 -2.11 -4.69 -5.94
C VAL A 12 -3.04 -5.77 -6.44
N SER A 13 -4.04 -6.12 -5.63
CA SER A 13 -4.98 -7.14 -6.05
C SER A 13 -6.29 -6.52 -6.53
N ARG A 14 -6.65 -5.35 -6.02
CA ARG A 14 -7.92 -4.77 -6.39
C ARG A 14 -7.96 -3.30 -6.05
N LEU A 15 -8.56 -2.52 -6.93
CA LEU A 15 -8.81 -1.11 -6.64
C LEU A 15 -10.16 -0.99 -5.97
N MET A 16 -10.21 -0.17 -4.94
CA MET A 16 -11.43 0.04 -4.17
C MET A 16 -11.84 1.49 -4.28
N PRO A 17 -13.07 1.81 -3.93
CA PRO A 17 -13.50 3.21 -3.95
C PRO A 17 -12.75 4.04 -2.93
N ASN A 18 -12.79 5.34 -3.12
CA ASN A 18 -12.21 6.31 -2.17
C ASN A 18 -10.70 6.21 -2.07
N MET A 19 -10.06 5.92 -3.18
CA MET A 19 -8.61 5.88 -3.25
C MET A 19 -8.01 4.79 -2.38
N LEU A 20 -8.76 3.76 -2.11
CA LEU A 20 -8.27 2.62 -1.36
C LEU A 20 -7.86 1.52 -2.30
N VAL A 21 -6.88 0.76 -1.89
CA VAL A 21 -6.31 -0.30 -2.71
C VAL A 21 -6.11 -1.54 -1.85
N ARG A 22 -6.57 -2.66 -2.33
CA ARG A 22 -6.29 -3.91 -1.63
C ARG A 22 -4.99 -4.47 -2.14
N VAL A 23 -4.08 -4.76 -1.23
CA VAL A 23 -2.75 -5.23 -1.59
C VAL A 23 -2.50 -6.57 -0.93
N MET A 24 -2.00 -7.52 -1.72
CA MET A 24 -1.56 -8.80 -1.19
C MET A 24 -0.07 -8.68 -0.95
N LEU A 25 0.32 -8.74 0.30
CA LEU A 25 1.74 -8.64 0.64
C LEU A 25 2.45 -9.92 0.24
N ASP A 26 3.75 -9.82 0.09
CA ASP A 26 4.54 -10.96 -0.32
C ASP A 26 4.47 -12.10 0.68
N ASN A 27 4.16 -11.82 1.94
CA ASN A 27 4.02 -12.86 2.94
C ASN A 27 2.62 -13.48 2.97
N GLY A 28 1.75 -13.11 2.03
CA GLY A 28 0.41 -13.67 1.96
C GLY A 28 -0.65 -12.91 2.72
N HIS A 29 -0.26 -11.86 3.42
CA HIS A 29 -1.22 -11.08 4.19
C HIS A 29 -1.89 -10.05 3.28
N GLN A 30 -3.16 -9.81 3.47
CA GLN A 30 -3.85 -8.77 2.71
C GLN A 30 -4.04 -7.54 3.56
N VAL A 31 -3.81 -6.38 2.98
CA VAL A 31 -4.01 -5.12 3.68
C VAL A 31 -4.83 -4.20 2.80
N LEU A 32 -5.49 -3.26 3.45
CA LEU A 32 -6.20 -2.21 2.77
C LEU A 32 -5.34 -0.97 2.87
N ALA A 33 -4.91 -0.45 1.74
CA ALA A 33 -3.95 0.64 1.73
C ALA A 33 -4.52 1.84 1.00
N HIS A 34 -4.02 3.01 1.34
CA HIS A 34 -4.34 4.20 0.58
C HIS A 34 -3.07 4.73 -0.06
N VAL A 35 -3.22 5.54 -1.09
CA VAL A 35 -2.08 6.09 -1.81
C VAL A 35 -1.61 7.31 -1.06
N SER A 36 -0.32 7.40 -0.78
CA SER A 36 0.21 8.54 -0.05
C SER A 36 0.01 9.81 -0.85
N GLY A 37 -0.06 10.94 -0.14
CA GLY A 37 -0.25 12.21 -0.80
C GLY A 37 0.87 12.52 -1.77
N ALA A 38 2.09 12.15 -1.44
CA ALA A 38 3.20 12.40 -2.32
C ALA A 38 3.04 11.67 -3.65
N LEU A 39 2.57 10.43 -3.62
CA LEU A 39 2.36 9.69 -4.84
C LEU A 39 1.22 10.27 -5.65
N ARG A 40 0.17 10.71 -4.99
CA ARG A 40 -0.94 11.30 -5.71
C ARG A 40 -0.52 12.55 -6.43
N MET A 41 0.32 13.35 -5.79
CA MET A 41 0.79 14.55 -6.44
C MET A 41 1.64 14.24 -7.64
N ARG A 42 2.32 13.11 -7.65
CA ARG A 42 3.13 12.75 -8.78
C ARG A 42 2.34 12.01 -9.85
N TYR A 43 1.03 11.90 -9.64
CA TYR A 43 0.24 11.27 -10.63
C TYR A 43 0.65 9.84 -10.85
N LEU A 44 0.09 8.97 -10.19
CA LEU A 44 0.46 7.61 -10.31
C LEU A 44 -0.73 6.79 -10.68
N ARG A 45 -0.58 6.00 -11.72
CA ARG A 45 -1.60 5.07 -12.05
C ARG A 45 -1.29 3.78 -11.41
N ILE A 46 -2.15 3.30 -10.55
CA ILE A 46 -1.98 2.02 -9.90
C ILE A 46 -3.05 1.11 -10.43
N ALA A 47 -2.66 -0.08 -10.84
CA ALA A 47 -3.58 -1.05 -11.40
C ALA A 47 -3.35 -2.41 -10.77
N PRO A 48 -4.33 -3.30 -10.81
CA PRO A 48 -4.12 -4.65 -10.29
C PRO A 48 -2.93 -5.29 -10.99
N GLY A 49 -2.12 -5.97 -10.20
CA GLY A 49 -0.91 -6.59 -10.69
C GLY A 49 0.34 -5.76 -10.48
N ASP A 50 0.19 -4.49 -10.16
CA ASP A 50 1.36 -3.64 -9.94
C ASP A 50 2.04 -4.00 -8.63
N LYS A 51 3.37 -3.91 -8.64
CA LYS A 51 4.13 -4.10 -7.42
C LYS A 51 4.28 -2.77 -6.72
N VAL A 52 4.07 -2.80 -5.42
CA VAL A 52 4.09 -1.58 -4.62
C VAL A 52 4.81 -1.85 -3.32
N THR A 53 5.26 -0.77 -2.70
CA THR A 53 5.76 -0.81 -1.34
C THR A 53 4.71 -0.19 -0.44
N VAL A 54 4.39 -0.90 0.64
CA VAL A 54 3.35 -0.47 1.56
C VAL A 54 3.97 -0.28 2.93
N GLU A 55 3.68 0.84 3.56
CA GLU A 55 4.08 1.05 4.93
C GLU A 55 2.91 0.68 5.83
N ILE A 56 3.18 -0.16 6.80
CA ILE A 56 2.16 -0.69 7.68
C ILE A 56 2.53 -0.34 9.10
N SER A 57 1.55 0.15 9.86
CA SER A 57 1.80 0.43 11.26
C SER A 57 1.82 -0.86 12.05
N PRO A 58 2.77 -1.07 12.94
CA PRO A 58 2.72 -2.25 13.79
C PRO A 58 1.49 -2.29 14.68
N LEU A 59 0.83 -1.16 14.84
CA LEU A 59 -0.37 -1.12 15.66
C LEU A 59 -1.61 -1.54 14.91
N ASP A 60 -1.56 -1.58 13.59
CA ASP A 60 -2.72 -1.99 12.81
C ASP A 60 -2.23 -2.63 11.52
N LEU A 61 -2.05 -3.93 11.57
CA LEU A 61 -1.45 -4.65 10.46
C LEU A 61 -2.39 -4.86 9.28
N SER A 62 -3.65 -4.46 9.43
CA SER A 62 -4.60 -4.61 8.33
C SER A 62 -4.68 -3.40 7.44
N ARG A 63 -4.01 -2.32 7.80
CA ARG A 63 -4.05 -1.09 7.03
C ARG A 63 -2.68 -0.60 6.71
N GLY A 64 -2.55 0.04 5.57
CA GLY A 64 -1.24 0.55 5.18
C GLY A 64 -1.35 1.74 4.26
N ARG A 65 -0.20 2.21 3.83
CA ARG A 65 -0.10 3.32 2.92
C ARG A 65 0.90 2.97 1.84
N ILE A 66 0.50 3.13 0.59
CA ILE A 66 1.40 2.87 -0.53
C ILE A 66 2.33 4.06 -0.67
N THR A 67 3.61 3.82 -0.57
CA THR A 67 4.60 4.87 -0.64
C THR A 67 5.42 4.83 -1.92
N ALA A 68 5.37 3.74 -2.65
CA ALA A 68 6.10 3.65 -3.91
C ALA A 68 5.47 2.59 -4.78
N ARG A 69 5.57 2.77 -6.09
CA ARG A 69 5.17 1.76 -7.03
C ARG A 69 6.44 1.32 -7.73
N THR A 70 6.76 0.04 -7.62
CA THR A 70 8.01 -0.43 -8.16
C THR A 70 7.83 -1.03 -9.53
N ARG A 71 6.62 -1.19 -9.98
CA ARG A 71 6.41 -1.59 -11.34
C ARG A 71 5.02 -1.81 -11.72
#